data_a4727056d684bde4921d17b6def7952b
#
_entry.id   a4727056d684bde4921d17b6def7952b
#
_cell.length_a   1.000
_cell.length_b   1.000
_cell.length_c   1.000
_cell.angle_alpha   90.00
_cell.angle_beta   90.00
_cell.angle_gamma   90.00
#
_symmetry.space_group_name_H-M   'P 1'
#
loop_
_entity.id
_entity.type
_entity.pdbx_description
1 polymer ?
#
loop_
_entity_poly.entity_id
_entity_poly.type
_entity_poly.pdbx_seq_one_letter_code
_entity_poly.pdbx_strand_id
1 'polypeptide(L)'
;VKPGRTALTGALGLAPLAALAHGAIPGATPFYVGLLHPLLAPAHVLMLLALGLYLGRVDEPRKAVAIWALAAGLAIGGLLTVPLADPDTDRGLLPLALTCAVLVAADRTGPAALVATLCALSGLLVGLGSGDPGFAPWQRFLTIGGSVVGALLITGQLAFWGELLGRQPRLAHGTAIGQRILGGWLVAISLLMLVLGWLGPLTRSTG
;
A
#
# COMPACT_ATOMS: atom_id res chain seq x y z
N VAL A 1 27.84 31.84 42.66
CA VAL A 1 27.09 30.55 42.54
C VAL A 1 26.32 30.58 41.23
N LYS A 2 26.77 29.85 40.23
CA LYS A 2 26.07 29.70 38.92
C LYS A 2 25.09 28.52 39.02
N PRO A 3 23.82 28.68 38.69
CA PRO A 3 22.97 27.54 38.44
C PRO A 3 23.19 27.03 37.01
N GLY A 4 23.64 25.79 36.91
CA GLY A 4 23.77 25.09 35.63
C GLY A 4 22.41 24.90 34.97
N ARG A 5 22.26 25.44 33.77
CA ARG A 5 21.16 25.13 32.84
C ARG A 5 21.51 23.82 32.16
N THR A 6 21.04 22.72 32.70
CA THR A 6 20.97 21.48 31.97
C THR A 6 19.89 21.65 30.91
N ALA A 7 20.29 21.97 29.69
CA ALA A 7 19.46 21.87 28.51
C ALA A 7 19.17 20.39 28.28
N LEU A 8 17.98 19.97 28.64
CA LEU A 8 17.42 18.66 28.26
C LEU A 8 17.11 18.72 26.76
N THR A 9 18.14 18.51 25.96
CA THR A 9 17.99 18.31 24.52
C THR A 9 17.42 16.91 24.34
N GLY A 10 16.10 16.81 24.43
CA GLY A 10 15.37 15.64 23.98
C GLY A 10 15.52 15.52 22.45
N ALA A 11 16.64 15.02 21.99
CA ALA A 11 16.77 14.48 20.66
C ALA A 11 15.91 13.22 20.62
N LEU A 12 14.61 13.38 20.35
CA LEU A 12 13.79 12.34 19.78
C LEU A 12 14.46 12.00 18.44
N GLY A 13 15.34 11.01 18.51
CA GLY A 13 15.95 10.40 17.34
C GLY A 13 14.82 9.84 16.50
N LEU A 14 14.41 10.60 15.49
CA LEU A 14 13.75 10.07 14.32
C LEU A 14 14.79 9.15 13.65
N ALA A 15 15.01 7.98 14.22
CA ALA A 15 15.66 6.89 13.52
C ALA A 15 14.90 6.76 12.19
N PRO A 16 15.59 6.74 11.05
CA PRO A 16 14.92 6.69 9.78
C PRO A 16 14.06 5.42 9.76
N LEU A 17 12.73 5.59 9.79
CA LEU A 17 11.76 4.50 9.66
C LEU A 17 12.03 3.65 8.41
N ALA A 18 12.71 4.23 7.41
CA ALA A 18 13.21 3.51 6.24
C ALA A 18 14.18 2.36 6.58
N ALA A 19 14.93 2.43 7.70
CA ALA A 19 15.82 1.33 8.12
C ALA A 19 15.03 0.13 8.70
N LEU A 20 13.81 0.36 9.16
CA LEU A 20 12.91 -0.71 9.65
C LEU A 20 12.12 -1.38 8.51
N ALA A 21 11.99 -0.72 7.36
CA ALA A 21 11.25 -1.25 6.22
C ALA A 21 11.96 -2.47 5.56
N HIS A 22 13.27 -2.61 5.77
CA HIS A 22 14.08 -3.69 5.19
C HIS A 22 14.74 -4.58 6.26
N GLY A 23 14.45 -4.36 7.54
CA GLY A 23 14.97 -5.16 8.65
C GLY A 23 13.98 -6.22 9.09
N ALA A 24 14.41 -7.49 9.16
CA ALA A 24 13.63 -8.54 9.81
C ALA A 24 13.27 -8.08 11.23
N ILE A 25 11.98 -8.05 11.56
CA ILE A 25 11.53 -7.77 12.93
C ILE A 25 12.11 -8.85 13.82
N PRO A 26 12.98 -8.53 14.81
CA PRO A 26 13.64 -9.54 15.61
C PRO A 26 12.62 -10.46 16.27
N GLY A 27 12.75 -11.78 16.05
CA GLY A 27 11.84 -12.79 16.62
C GLY A 27 10.52 -13.00 15.86
N ALA A 28 10.22 -12.25 14.79
CA ALA A 28 9.05 -12.53 13.99
C ALA A 28 9.28 -13.71 13.03
N THR A 29 8.27 -14.56 12.90
CA THR A 29 8.34 -15.63 11.88
C THR A 29 8.19 -15.01 10.48
N PRO A 30 8.72 -15.67 9.42
CA PRO A 30 8.66 -15.17 8.04
C PRO A 30 7.23 -14.80 7.59
N PHE A 31 6.23 -15.55 8.04
CA PHE A 31 4.82 -15.24 7.75
C PHE A 31 4.39 -13.87 8.30
N TYR A 32 4.73 -13.55 9.57
CA TYR A 32 4.36 -12.26 10.16
C TYR A 32 5.15 -11.10 9.56
N VAL A 33 6.41 -11.34 9.17
CA VAL A 33 7.18 -10.34 8.41
C VAL A 33 6.44 -9.99 7.11
N GLY A 34 6.01 -11.01 6.36
CA GLY A 34 5.21 -10.82 5.16
C GLY A 34 3.87 -10.13 5.43
N LEU A 35 3.15 -10.55 6.46
CA LEU A 35 1.84 -9.98 6.83
C LEU A 35 1.91 -8.47 7.10
N LEU A 36 2.98 -8.02 7.75
CA LEU A 36 3.19 -6.62 8.08
C LEU A 36 3.90 -5.84 6.97
N HIS A 37 4.57 -6.51 6.03
CA HIS A 37 5.33 -5.88 4.96
C HIS A 37 4.53 -4.80 4.20
N PRO A 38 3.27 -5.03 3.77
CA PRO A 38 2.49 -4.02 3.07
C PRO A 38 2.20 -2.76 3.89
N LEU A 39 2.32 -2.83 5.23
CA LEU A 39 2.13 -1.68 6.13
C LEU A 39 3.42 -0.90 6.38
N LEU A 40 4.56 -1.51 6.13
CA LEU A 40 5.87 -0.90 6.38
C LEU A 40 6.38 -0.09 5.19
N ALA A 41 5.91 -0.40 3.97
CA ALA A 41 6.29 0.31 2.74
C ALA A 41 5.26 1.39 2.40
N PRO A 42 5.60 2.69 2.42
CA PRO A 42 4.62 3.78 2.21
C PRO A 42 3.86 3.70 0.88
N ALA A 43 4.52 3.31 -0.21
CA ALA A 43 3.87 3.16 -1.51
C ALA A 43 2.84 2.02 -1.51
N HIS A 44 3.14 0.91 -0.83
CA HIS A 44 2.19 -0.20 -0.64
C HIS A 44 0.98 0.23 0.17
N VAL A 45 1.19 0.93 1.29
CA VAL A 45 0.10 1.47 2.12
C VAL A 45 -0.82 2.36 1.30
N LEU A 46 -0.26 3.35 0.58
CA LEU A 46 -1.04 4.26 -0.26
C LEU A 46 -1.85 3.50 -1.32
N MET A 47 -1.22 2.53 -1.99
CA MET A 47 -1.88 1.72 -3.00
C MET A 47 -3.06 0.92 -2.41
N LEU A 48 -2.84 0.19 -1.31
CA LEU A 48 -3.86 -0.66 -0.70
C LEU A 48 -5.01 0.16 -0.09
N LEU A 49 -4.71 1.34 0.49
CA LEU A 49 -5.74 2.26 0.97
C LEU A 49 -6.59 2.80 -0.18
N ALA A 50 -5.95 3.29 -1.25
CA ALA A 50 -6.65 3.81 -2.42
C ALA A 50 -7.50 2.73 -3.10
N LEU A 51 -6.95 1.52 -3.25
CA LEU A 51 -7.64 0.39 -3.85
C LEU A 51 -8.82 -0.08 -3.00
N GLY A 52 -8.65 -0.17 -1.67
CA GLY A 52 -9.72 -0.58 -0.75
C GLY A 52 -10.89 0.41 -0.75
N LEU A 53 -10.60 1.72 -0.71
CA LEU A 53 -11.63 2.75 -0.84
C LEU A 53 -12.33 2.69 -2.21
N TYR A 54 -11.59 2.44 -3.28
CA TYR A 54 -12.14 2.28 -4.62
C TYR A 54 -13.06 1.07 -4.73
N LEU A 55 -12.62 -0.09 -4.25
CA LEU A 55 -13.42 -1.33 -4.25
C LEU A 55 -14.67 -1.24 -3.38
N GLY A 56 -14.66 -0.44 -2.30
CA GLY A 56 -15.85 -0.17 -1.49
C GLY A 56 -17.00 0.49 -2.26
N ARG A 57 -16.74 1.00 -3.46
CA ARG A 57 -17.72 1.67 -4.34
C ARG A 57 -18.14 0.83 -5.54
N VAL A 58 -17.45 -0.29 -5.76
CA VAL A 58 -17.71 -1.20 -6.88
C VAL A 58 -18.82 -2.18 -6.48
N ASP A 59 -19.76 -2.45 -7.37
CA ASP A 59 -20.84 -3.42 -7.18
C ASP A 59 -20.32 -4.86 -7.08
N GLU A 60 -21.06 -5.73 -6.42
CA GLU A 60 -20.64 -7.09 -6.06
C GLU A 60 -20.10 -7.96 -7.21
N PRO A 61 -20.74 -8.08 -8.40
CA PRO A 61 -20.21 -8.97 -9.43
C PRO A 61 -18.84 -8.51 -9.94
N ARG A 62 -18.62 -7.20 -10.06
CA ARG A 62 -17.32 -6.64 -10.49
C ARG A 62 -16.27 -6.71 -9.38
N LYS A 63 -16.69 -6.50 -8.14
CA LYS A 63 -15.82 -6.58 -6.95
C LYS A 63 -15.24 -7.98 -6.76
N ALA A 64 -16.07 -9.02 -6.89
CA ALA A 64 -15.61 -10.41 -6.77
C ALA A 64 -14.49 -10.72 -7.78
N VAL A 65 -14.69 -10.36 -9.06
CA VAL A 65 -13.66 -10.53 -10.10
C VAL A 65 -12.40 -9.73 -9.76
N ALA A 66 -12.55 -8.51 -9.28
CA ALA A 66 -11.44 -7.64 -8.92
C ALA A 66 -10.61 -8.19 -7.73
N ILE A 67 -11.26 -8.74 -6.72
CA ILE A 67 -10.58 -9.37 -5.57
C ILE A 67 -9.77 -10.60 -6.02
N TRP A 68 -10.33 -11.44 -6.91
CA TRP A 68 -9.59 -12.55 -7.48
C TRP A 68 -8.43 -12.09 -8.36
N ALA A 69 -8.59 -11.02 -9.13
CA ALA A 69 -7.52 -10.43 -9.92
C ALA A 69 -6.40 -9.87 -9.02
N LEU A 70 -6.74 -9.22 -7.89
CA LEU A 70 -5.79 -8.78 -6.89
C LEU A 70 -5.03 -9.96 -6.27
N ALA A 71 -5.74 -11.00 -5.84
CA ALA A 71 -5.13 -12.19 -5.24
C ALA A 71 -4.19 -12.91 -6.21
N ALA A 72 -4.62 -13.08 -7.46
CA ALA A 72 -3.79 -13.67 -8.51
C ALA A 72 -2.54 -12.81 -8.80
N GLY A 73 -2.71 -11.49 -8.91
CA GLY A 73 -1.60 -10.56 -9.07
C GLY A 73 -0.58 -10.65 -7.93
N LEU A 74 -1.05 -10.63 -6.68
CA LEU A 74 -0.20 -10.79 -5.49
C LEU A 74 0.59 -12.12 -5.51
N ALA A 75 -0.08 -13.23 -5.83
CA ALA A 75 0.57 -14.53 -5.90
C ALA A 75 1.60 -14.60 -7.02
N ILE A 76 1.26 -14.13 -8.23
CA ILE A 76 2.17 -14.11 -9.38
C ILE A 76 3.36 -13.18 -9.08
N GLY A 77 3.11 -11.96 -8.60
CA GLY A 77 4.15 -11.00 -8.23
C GLY A 77 5.10 -11.58 -7.19
N GLY A 78 4.56 -12.17 -6.12
CA GLY A 78 5.35 -12.82 -5.08
C GLY A 78 6.22 -13.96 -5.62
N LEU A 79 5.71 -14.80 -6.51
CA LEU A 79 6.49 -15.88 -7.13
C LEU A 79 7.60 -15.33 -8.05
N LEU A 80 7.36 -14.20 -8.73
CA LEU A 80 8.34 -13.55 -9.60
C LEU A 80 9.48 -12.86 -8.83
N THR A 81 9.36 -12.63 -7.52
CA THR A 81 10.47 -12.10 -6.71
C THR A 81 11.64 -13.06 -6.61
N VAL A 82 11.41 -14.36 -6.81
CA VAL A 82 12.46 -15.38 -6.72
C VAL A 82 13.55 -15.19 -7.78
N PRO A 83 13.22 -14.98 -9.07
CA PRO A 83 14.20 -14.73 -10.11
C PRO A 83 14.59 -13.25 -10.26
N LEU A 84 13.78 -12.30 -9.77
CA LEU A 84 14.01 -10.87 -9.93
C LEU A 84 14.59 -10.31 -8.62
N ALA A 85 15.83 -9.84 -8.65
CA ALA A 85 16.43 -9.17 -7.50
C ALA A 85 15.85 -7.75 -7.37
N ASP A 86 15.16 -7.50 -6.27
CA ASP A 86 14.74 -6.18 -5.77
C ASP A 86 14.26 -5.17 -6.82
N PRO A 87 13.13 -5.41 -7.50
CA PRO A 87 12.59 -4.46 -8.46
C PRO A 87 12.07 -3.21 -7.73
N ASP A 88 12.41 -2.02 -8.23
CA ASP A 88 11.84 -0.73 -7.77
C ASP A 88 10.33 -0.68 -8.12
N THR A 89 9.50 -1.28 -7.27
CA THR A 89 8.05 -1.34 -7.47
C THR A 89 7.34 -0.02 -7.15
N ASP A 90 7.95 0.87 -6.37
CA ASP A 90 7.36 2.13 -5.93
C ASP A 90 6.99 3.02 -7.11
N ARG A 91 7.83 3.04 -8.16
CA ARG A 91 7.56 3.82 -9.37
C ARG A 91 6.31 3.38 -10.11
N GLY A 92 5.93 2.12 -10.00
CA GLY A 92 4.70 1.59 -10.58
C GLY A 92 3.49 1.72 -9.64
N LEU A 93 3.69 1.54 -8.34
CA LEU A 93 2.62 1.59 -7.33
C LEU A 93 2.05 2.99 -7.15
N LEU A 94 2.88 4.02 -7.11
CA LEU A 94 2.43 5.39 -6.89
C LEU A 94 1.48 5.92 -7.99
N PRO A 95 1.74 5.73 -9.31
CA PRO A 95 0.78 6.08 -10.34
C PRO A 95 -0.55 5.31 -10.26
N LEU A 96 -0.50 4.03 -9.89
CA LEU A 96 -1.72 3.22 -9.69
C LEU A 96 -2.51 3.71 -8.48
N ALA A 97 -1.83 4.01 -7.36
CA ALA A 97 -2.44 4.59 -6.16
C ALA A 97 -3.10 5.93 -6.49
N LEU A 98 -2.40 6.80 -7.22
CA LEU A 98 -2.93 8.08 -7.69
C LEU A 98 -4.18 7.88 -8.55
N THR A 99 -4.16 6.93 -9.49
CA THR A 99 -5.30 6.64 -10.36
C THR A 99 -6.52 6.19 -9.54
N CYS A 100 -6.36 5.23 -8.62
CA CYS A 100 -7.43 4.79 -7.74
C CYS A 100 -7.95 5.93 -6.86
N ALA A 101 -7.05 6.73 -6.28
CA ALA A 101 -7.39 7.86 -5.43
C ALA A 101 -8.19 8.94 -6.19
N VAL A 102 -7.80 9.25 -7.43
CA VAL A 102 -8.54 10.18 -8.32
C VAL A 102 -9.94 9.65 -8.62
N LEU A 103 -10.08 8.35 -8.92
CA LEU A 103 -11.40 7.74 -9.17
C LEU A 103 -12.28 7.82 -7.91
N VAL A 104 -11.73 7.61 -6.72
CA VAL A 104 -12.45 7.77 -5.45
C VAL A 104 -12.85 9.23 -5.23
N ALA A 105 -11.93 10.17 -5.39
CA ALA A 105 -12.20 11.60 -5.19
C ALA A 105 -13.25 12.13 -6.19
N ALA A 106 -13.20 11.66 -7.45
CA ALA A 106 -14.14 12.02 -8.51
C ALA A 106 -15.49 11.30 -8.44
N ASP A 107 -15.68 10.40 -7.47
CA ASP A 107 -16.89 9.58 -7.35
C ASP A 107 -17.17 8.73 -8.61
N ARG A 108 -16.14 8.09 -9.15
CA ARG A 108 -16.25 7.31 -10.39
C ARG A 108 -15.84 5.86 -10.16
N THR A 109 -16.67 4.95 -10.67
CA THR A 109 -16.32 3.54 -10.85
C THR A 109 -16.17 3.28 -12.34
N GLY A 110 -15.08 2.65 -12.75
CA GLY A 110 -14.84 2.36 -14.16
C GLY A 110 -15.57 1.08 -14.64
N PRO A 111 -15.40 0.72 -15.92
CA PRO A 111 -15.86 -0.58 -16.43
C PRO A 111 -15.15 -1.73 -15.73
N ALA A 112 -15.75 -2.93 -15.76
CA ALA A 112 -15.20 -4.12 -15.09
C ALA A 112 -13.74 -4.42 -15.47
N ALA A 113 -13.37 -4.24 -16.73
CA ALA A 113 -12.01 -4.42 -17.20
C ALA A 113 -11.01 -3.47 -16.50
N LEU A 114 -11.36 -2.19 -16.32
CA LEU A 114 -10.50 -1.23 -15.61
C LEU A 114 -10.32 -1.63 -14.16
N VAL A 115 -11.41 -2.01 -13.46
CA VAL A 115 -11.37 -2.44 -12.06
C VAL A 115 -10.46 -3.66 -11.90
N ALA A 116 -10.66 -4.68 -12.74
CA ALA A 116 -9.85 -5.91 -12.70
C ALA A 116 -8.37 -5.63 -13.03
N THR A 117 -8.09 -4.78 -14.03
CA THR A 117 -6.72 -4.42 -14.41
C THR A 117 -6.00 -3.67 -13.30
N LEU A 118 -6.66 -2.66 -12.68
CA LEU A 118 -6.08 -1.94 -11.54
C LEU A 118 -5.75 -2.90 -10.39
N CYS A 119 -6.66 -3.83 -10.07
CA CYS A 119 -6.44 -4.82 -9.03
C CYS A 119 -5.32 -5.80 -9.38
N ALA A 120 -5.27 -6.31 -10.61
CA ALA A 120 -4.23 -7.25 -11.04
C ALA A 120 -2.84 -6.60 -11.03
N LEU A 121 -2.70 -5.39 -11.58
CA LEU A 121 -1.44 -4.67 -11.61
C LEU A 121 -0.98 -4.26 -10.21
N SER A 122 -1.91 -3.78 -9.36
CA SER A 122 -1.59 -3.45 -7.97
C SER A 122 -1.13 -4.69 -7.20
N GLY A 123 -1.83 -5.80 -7.35
CA GLY A 123 -1.45 -7.07 -6.76
C GLY A 123 -0.07 -7.54 -7.24
N LEU A 124 0.18 -7.47 -8.55
CA LEU A 124 1.45 -7.87 -9.15
C LEU A 124 2.61 -7.05 -8.55
N LEU A 125 2.50 -5.73 -8.50
CA LEU A 125 3.57 -4.87 -8.01
C LEU A 125 3.75 -4.98 -6.48
N VAL A 126 2.67 -5.08 -5.70
CA VAL A 126 2.75 -5.33 -4.26
C VAL A 126 3.37 -6.70 -3.99
N GLY A 127 3.00 -7.72 -4.76
CA GLY A 127 3.60 -9.05 -4.70
C GLY A 127 5.08 -9.04 -5.02
N LEU A 128 5.48 -8.36 -6.11
CA LEU A 128 6.88 -8.20 -6.52
C LEU A 128 7.73 -7.51 -5.44
N GLY A 129 7.19 -6.51 -4.74
CA GLY A 129 7.89 -5.83 -3.64
C GLY A 129 7.93 -6.63 -2.33
N SER A 130 7.28 -7.78 -2.25
CA SER A 130 7.15 -8.56 -1.00
C SER A 130 8.29 -9.56 -0.77
N GLY A 131 9.23 -9.70 -1.70
CA GLY A 131 10.33 -10.66 -1.62
C GLY A 131 11.49 -10.10 -0.80
N ASP A 132 11.92 -10.81 0.24
CA ASP A 132 13.18 -10.55 0.95
C ASP A 132 14.24 -11.56 0.49
N PRO A 133 15.31 -11.11 -0.20
CA PRO A 133 16.37 -12.01 -0.66
C PRO A 133 17.16 -12.64 0.49
N GLY A 134 17.09 -12.09 1.71
CA GLY A 134 17.78 -12.62 2.90
C GLY A 134 17.18 -13.91 3.46
N PHE A 135 15.96 -14.28 3.05
CA PHE A 135 15.31 -15.51 3.53
C PHE A 135 15.67 -16.75 2.71
N ALA A 136 15.72 -17.91 3.39
CA ALA A 136 15.79 -19.21 2.73
C ALA A 136 14.57 -19.45 1.82
N PRO A 137 14.66 -20.26 0.75
CA PRO A 137 13.58 -20.42 -0.23
C PRO A 137 12.21 -20.73 0.39
N TRP A 138 12.13 -21.66 1.36
CA TRP A 138 10.87 -22.02 2.02
C TRP A 138 10.30 -20.87 2.87
N GLN A 139 11.18 -20.04 3.49
CA GLN A 139 10.78 -18.87 4.26
C GLN A 139 10.19 -17.77 3.36
N ARG A 140 10.72 -17.64 2.13
CA ARG A 140 10.15 -16.71 1.13
C ARG A 140 8.70 -17.05 0.80
N PHE A 141 8.36 -18.33 0.65
CA PHE A 141 6.96 -18.72 0.43
C PHE A 141 6.05 -18.32 1.60
N LEU A 142 6.53 -18.44 2.84
CA LEU A 142 5.77 -17.98 4.01
C LEU A 142 5.62 -16.46 4.03
N THR A 143 6.67 -15.71 3.67
CA THR A 143 6.63 -14.25 3.58
C THR A 143 5.66 -13.81 2.50
N ILE A 144 5.72 -14.40 1.31
CA ILE A 144 4.79 -14.14 0.21
C ILE A 144 3.34 -14.43 0.66
N GLY A 145 3.10 -15.59 1.28
CA GLY A 145 1.78 -15.94 1.83
C GLY A 145 1.28 -14.94 2.85
N GLY A 146 2.15 -14.48 3.76
CA GLY A 146 1.84 -13.42 4.72
C GLY A 146 1.47 -12.11 4.04
N SER A 147 2.23 -11.67 3.03
CA SER A 147 1.97 -10.46 2.26
C SER A 147 0.64 -10.50 1.51
N VAL A 148 0.33 -11.63 0.88
CA VAL A 148 -0.96 -11.85 0.22
C VAL A 148 -2.10 -11.69 1.22
N VAL A 149 -2.01 -12.35 2.37
CA VAL A 149 -3.03 -12.25 3.43
C VAL A 149 -3.14 -10.81 3.94
N GLY A 150 -2.01 -10.15 4.25
CA GLY A 150 -1.99 -8.77 4.74
C GLY A 150 -2.62 -7.78 3.76
N ALA A 151 -2.23 -7.84 2.49
CA ALA A 151 -2.76 -6.97 1.45
C ALA A 151 -4.28 -7.18 1.23
N LEU A 152 -4.73 -8.44 1.18
CA LEU A 152 -6.15 -8.77 1.05
C LEU A 152 -6.96 -8.33 2.27
N LEU A 153 -6.43 -8.49 3.48
CA LEU A 153 -7.09 -8.03 4.70
C LEU A 153 -7.26 -6.51 4.70
N ILE A 154 -6.19 -5.75 4.42
CA ILE A 154 -6.25 -4.28 4.41
C ILE A 154 -7.27 -3.79 3.37
N THR A 155 -7.11 -4.27 2.13
CA THR A 155 -7.98 -3.87 1.02
C THR A 155 -9.42 -4.32 1.24
N GLY A 156 -9.62 -5.56 1.68
CA GLY A 156 -10.93 -6.15 1.94
C GLY A 156 -11.68 -5.47 3.08
N GLN A 157 -11.00 -5.14 4.18
CA GLN A 157 -11.60 -4.42 5.30
C GLN A 157 -12.09 -3.03 4.90
N LEU A 158 -11.27 -2.28 4.16
CA LEU A 158 -11.67 -0.95 3.69
C LEU A 158 -12.83 -1.04 2.70
N ALA A 159 -12.81 -2.00 1.78
CA ALA A 159 -13.90 -2.22 0.85
C ALA A 159 -15.19 -2.61 1.58
N PHE A 160 -15.11 -3.54 2.54
CA PHE A 160 -16.23 -3.99 3.35
C PHE A 160 -16.87 -2.85 4.16
N TRP A 161 -16.06 -2.09 4.91
CA TRP A 161 -16.58 -0.98 5.69
C TRP A 161 -17.14 0.15 4.82
N GLY A 162 -16.48 0.46 3.70
CA GLY A 162 -16.97 1.46 2.74
C GLY A 162 -18.35 1.09 2.19
N GLU A 163 -18.54 -0.17 1.84
CA GLU A 163 -19.82 -0.68 1.36
C GLU A 163 -20.87 -0.75 2.47
N LEU A 164 -20.52 -1.32 3.63
CA LEU A 164 -21.45 -1.48 4.76
C LEU A 164 -22.02 -0.13 5.21
N LEU A 165 -21.15 0.87 5.36
CA LEU A 165 -21.56 2.21 5.74
C LEU A 165 -22.34 2.91 4.62
N GLY A 166 -21.97 2.68 3.36
CA GLY A 166 -22.66 3.21 2.19
C GLY A 166 -24.07 2.65 1.98
N ARG A 167 -24.33 1.42 2.43
CA ARG A 167 -25.67 0.80 2.37
C ARG A 167 -26.63 1.32 3.43
N GLN A 168 -26.15 1.98 4.48
CA GLN A 168 -27.00 2.52 5.55
C GLN A 168 -27.57 3.89 5.13
N PRO A 169 -28.90 4.07 5.01
CA PRO A 169 -29.48 5.31 4.51
C PRO A 169 -29.08 6.56 5.31
N ARG A 170 -28.85 6.42 6.61
CA ARG A 170 -28.44 7.53 7.48
C ARG A 170 -26.98 7.91 7.34
N LEU A 171 -26.12 6.99 6.92
CA LEU A 171 -24.67 7.18 6.82
C LEU A 171 -24.18 7.32 5.37
N ALA A 172 -24.97 6.91 4.38
CA ALA A 172 -24.59 6.85 2.99
C ALA A 172 -24.01 8.18 2.46
N HIS A 173 -24.69 9.28 2.75
CA HIS A 173 -24.24 10.62 2.32
C HIS A 173 -22.90 11.00 2.98
N GLY A 174 -22.78 10.82 4.29
CA GLY A 174 -21.55 11.10 5.04
C GLY A 174 -20.39 10.20 4.59
N THR A 175 -20.67 8.91 4.34
CA THR A 175 -19.68 7.94 3.84
C THR A 175 -19.17 8.35 2.46
N ALA A 176 -20.07 8.75 1.54
CA ALA A 176 -19.67 9.19 0.21
C ALA A 176 -18.78 10.43 0.27
N ILE A 177 -19.11 11.41 1.11
CA ILE A 177 -18.28 12.62 1.31
C ILE A 177 -16.94 12.22 1.94
N GLY A 178 -16.95 11.41 3.00
CA GLY A 178 -15.74 10.96 3.68
C GLY A 178 -14.77 10.22 2.74
N GLN A 179 -15.28 9.31 1.92
CA GLN A 179 -14.47 8.61 0.92
C GLN A 179 -13.85 9.58 -0.10
N ARG A 180 -14.59 10.58 -0.57
CA ARG A 180 -14.07 11.60 -1.51
C ARG A 180 -12.98 12.45 -0.87
N ILE A 181 -13.15 12.85 0.40
CA ILE A 181 -12.13 13.59 1.16
C ILE A 181 -10.87 12.73 1.30
N LEU A 182 -11.00 11.48 1.73
CA LEU A 182 -9.88 10.55 1.84
C LEU A 182 -9.20 10.32 0.48
N GLY A 183 -9.99 10.17 -0.59
CA GLY A 183 -9.47 10.11 -1.96
C GLY A 183 -8.63 11.34 -2.31
N GLY A 184 -9.12 12.55 -2.01
CA GLY A 184 -8.37 13.79 -2.22
C GLY A 184 -7.05 13.86 -1.45
N TRP A 185 -7.03 13.40 -0.19
CA TRP A 185 -5.80 13.28 0.60
C TRP A 185 -4.81 12.29 -0.02
N LEU A 186 -5.30 11.12 -0.44
CA LEU A 186 -4.45 10.11 -1.10
C LEU A 186 -3.89 10.63 -2.43
N VAL A 187 -4.66 11.41 -3.20
CA VAL A 187 -4.16 12.09 -4.41
C VAL A 187 -2.99 13.01 -4.06
N ALA A 188 -3.15 13.87 -3.06
CA ALA A 188 -2.12 14.83 -2.66
C ALA A 188 -0.84 14.11 -2.20
N ILE A 189 -0.96 13.07 -1.37
CA ILE A 189 0.19 12.32 -0.85
C ILE A 189 0.88 11.53 -1.97
N SER A 190 0.11 10.82 -2.82
CA SER A 190 0.67 10.05 -3.93
C SER A 190 1.42 10.95 -4.92
N LEU A 191 0.85 12.13 -5.23
CA LEU A 191 1.48 13.10 -6.10
C LEU A 191 2.76 13.66 -5.50
N LEU A 192 2.74 14.00 -4.20
CA LEU A 192 3.93 14.47 -3.49
C LEU A 192 5.04 13.42 -3.51
N MET A 193 4.73 12.16 -3.22
CA MET A 193 5.72 11.08 -3.24
C MET A 193 6.26 10.82 -4.65
N LEU A 194 5.42 10.91 -5.68
CA LEU A 194 5.85 10.82 -7.07
C LEU A 194 6.87 11.92 -7.40
N VAL A 195 6.54 13.18 -7.10
CA VAL A 195 7.42 14.32 -7.37
C VAL A 195 8.75 14.17 -6.63
N LEU A 196 8.72 13.83 -5.33
CA LEU A 196 9.93 13.64 -4.53
C LEU A 196 10.78 12.47 -5.04
N GLY A 197 10.16 11.37 -5.46
CA GLY A 197 10.86 10.22 -6.06
C GLY A 197 11.56 10.57 -7.37
N TRP A 198 10.99 11.49 -8.16
CA TRP A 198 11.61 11.97 -9.41
C TRP A 198 12.72 12.98 -9.18
N LEU A 199 12.61 13.85 -8.17
CA LEU A 199 13.61 14.88 -7.86
C LEU A 199 14.80 14.31 -7.06
N GLY A 200 14.62 13.26 -6.28
CA GLY A 200 15.65 12.66 -5.44
C GLY A 200 16.95 12.26 -6.16
N PRO A 201 16.92 11.68 -7.37
CA PRO A 201 18.13 11.40 -8.14
C PRO A 201 18.90 12.66 -8.59
N LEU A 202 18.18 13.75 -8.88
CA LEU A 202 18.79 14.98 -9.40
C LEU A 202 19.60 15.73 -8.32
N THR A 203 19.20 15.61 -7.05
CA THR A 203 19.90 16.26 -5.93
C THR A 203 21.14 15.50 -5.48
N ARG A 204 21.26 14.20 -5.80
CA ARG A 204 22.45 13.39 -5.48
C ARG A 204 23.60 13.52 -6.48
N SER A 205 23.34 14.05 -7.67
CA SER A 205 24.36 14.19 -8.73
C SER A 205 25.14 15.51 -8.64
N THR A 206 24.81 16.42 -7.72
CA THR A 206 25.43 17.75 -7.57
C THR A 206 26.28 17.90 -6.32
N GLY A 207 26.58 16.85 -5.59
CA GLY A 207 27.52 16.77 -4.46
C GLY A 207 28.67 15.84 -4.79
#